data_9c07010e3ef9b24f5732530ec13af5be
#
_entry.id   9c07010e3ef9b24f5732530ec13af5be
#
_cell.length_a   1.000
_cell.length_b   1.000
_cell.length_c   1.000
_cell.angle_alpha   90.00
_cell.angle_beta   90.00
_cell.angle_gamma   90.00
#
_symmetry.space_group_name_H-M   'P 1'
#
loop_
_entity.id
_entity.type
_entity.pdbx_description
1 polymer ?
#
loop_
_entity_poly.entity_id
_entity_poly.type
_entity_poly.pdbx_seq_one_letter_code
_entity_poly.pdbx_strand_id
1 'polypeptide(L)'
;MSGPILLDLYCCQGGASRGYADAGWSPVGVDIDPQPRYPFPFHQGDAVRTMEVLVRGEALPFTNPDGSVVHLCLGDMKAVHASPPCQSFLNLGAVNRALGRDYSYPNLIGPTREFLIEAGLPYVIENVEDAKAHLVDPVRICGTGLDRPIRRHRLFESNFQMAGIPCAHGRFLEPKYWTGWRPNGEKRLSTVVQVYGNAGGQHEWPAAMGIDWMDRHGFVEAIPPAYTEHVGRQMLAHLEAVAA
;
A
#
# COMPACT_ATOMS: atom_id res chain seq x y z
N MET A 1 10.78 -18.86 -2.85
CA MET A 1 9.41 -18.45 -2.50
C MET A 1 8.74 -19.62 -1.80
N SER A 2 8.31 -19.47 -0.55
CA SER A 2 7.78 -20.60 0.26
C SER A 2 6.26 -20.53 0.48
N GLY A 3 5.63 -19.41 0.19
CA GLY A 3 4.18 -19.19 0.29
C GLY A 3 3.51 -18.99 -1.07
N PRO A 4 2.17 -18.85 -1.09
CA PRO A 4 1.43 -18.51 -2.31
C PRO A 4 1.87 -17.15 -2.84
N ILE A 5 1.94 -17.01 -4.18
CA ILE A 5 2.38 -15.77 -4.82
C ILE A 5 1.23 -14.74 -4.77
N LEU A 6 1.57 -13.51 -4.33
CA LEU A 6 0.70 -12.35 -4.35
C LEU A 6 1.30 -11.28 -5.26
N LEU A 7 0.52 -10.79 -6.22
CA LEU A 7 0.90 -9.66 -7.05
C LEU A 7 0.57 -8.35 -6.35
N ASP A 8 1.57 -7.46 -6.18
CA ASP A 8 1.42 -6.13 -5.58
C ASP A 8 1.59 -5.07 -6.67
N LEU A 9 0.47 -4.50 -7.10
CA LEU A 9 0.41 -3.45 -8.13
C LEU A 9 0.56 -2.07 -7.49
N TYR A 10 1.33 -1.19 -8.14
CA TYR A 10 1.72 0.13 -7.62
C TYR A 10 2.54 -0.01 -6.33
N CYS A 11 3.47 -0.96 -6.33
CA CYS A 11 4.12 -1.46 -5.13
C CYS A 11 5.08 -0.47 -4.46
N CYS A 12 5.48 0.63 -5.12
CA CYS A 12 6.50 1.56 -4.62
C CYS A 12 7.72 0.81 -4.06
N GLN A 13 8.22 1.22 -2.88
CA GLN A 13 9.36 0.58 -2.23
C GLN A 13 8.95 -0.64 -1.34
N GLY A 14 7.73 -1.20 -1.51
CA GLY A 14 7.34 -2.51 -0.96
C GLY A 14 6.80 -2.51 0.47
N GLY A 15 6.19 -1.42 0.94
CA GLY A 15 5.57 -1.39 2.27
C GLY A 15 4.43 -2.40 2.42
N ALA A 16 3.52 -2.45 1.43
CA ALA A 16 2.44 -3.42 1.39
C ALA A 16 2.98 -4.84 1.23
N SER A 17 3.88 -5.06 0.27
CA SER A 17 4.51 -6.36 0.03
C SER A 17 5.15 -6.95 1.28
N ARG A 18 5.81 -6.14 2.11
CA ARG A 18 6.42 -6.60 3.35
C ARG A 18 5.39 -7.17 4.33
N GLY A 19 4.27 -6.50 4.52
CA GLY A 19 3.22 -7.02 5.39
C GLY A 19 2.60 -8.32 4.86
N TYR A 20 2.43 -8.45 3.56
CA TYR A 20 2.03 -9.72 2.97
C TYR A 20 3.07 -10.82 3.18
N ALA A 21 4.37 -10.52 3.05
CA ALA A 21 5.44 -11.48 3.34
C ALA A 21 5.41 -11.91 4.82
N ASP A 22 5.21 -10.97 5.75
CA ASP A 22 5.07 -11.25 7.18
C ASP A 22 3.83 -12.11 7.49
N ALA A 23 2.78 -12.05 6.66
CA ALA A 23 1.60 -12.92 6.73
C ALA A 23 1.82 -14.32 6.11
N GLY A 24 2.93 -14.57 5.41
CA GLY A 24 3.25 -15.87 4.80
C GLY A 24 3.09 -15.94 3.27
N TRP A 25 2.83 -14.82 2.60
CA TRP A 25 2.80 -14.73 1.15
C TRP A 25 4.20 -14.63 0.54
N SER A 26 4.32 -14.93 -0.74
CA SER A 26 5.48 -14.62 -1.59
C SER A 26 5.11 -13.45 -2.52
N PRO A 27 5.31 -12.18 -2.12
CA PRO A 27 4.91 -11.04 -2.93
C PRO A 27 5.85 -10.85 -4.13
N VAL A 28 5.27 -10.38 -5.25
CA VAL A 28 5.97 -9.88 -6.43
C VAL A 28 5.39 -8.52 -6.78
N GLY A 29 6.23 -7.53 -7.10
CA GLY A 29 5.80 -6.15 -7.27
C GLY A 29 5.81 -5.65 -8.70
N VAL A 30 4.90 -4.72 -8.98
CA VAL A 30 4.83 -3.97 -10.23
C VAL A 30 4.72 -2.48 -9.93
N ASP A 31 5.57 -1.69 -10.57
CA ASP A 31 5.51 -0.24 -10.52
C ASP A 31 6.00 0.35 -11.84
N ILE A 32 5.45 1.51 -12.23
CA ILE A 32 5.87 2.20 -13.45
C ILE A 32 7.28 2.77 -13.32
N ASP A 33 7.63 3.22 -12.12
CA ASP A 33 8.95 3.74 -11.79
C ASP A 33 9.91 2.63 -11.36
N PRO A 34 11.21 2.77 -11.63
CA PRO A 34 12.19 1.84 -11.11
C PRO A 34 12.23 1.91 -9.58
N GLN A 35 12.17 0.74 -8.92
CA GLN A 35 12.16 0.63 -7.47
C GLN A 35 13.41 -0.08 -6.93
N PRO A 36 14.59 0.55 -6.93
CA PRO A 36 15.85 -0.11 -6.59
C PRO A 36 15.94 -0.56 -5.11
N ARG A 37 15.01 -0.09 -4.27
CA ARG A 37 14.91 -0.47 -2.85
C ARG A 37 13.82 -1.51 -2.59
N TYR A 38 13.11 -1.97 -3.62
CA TYR A 38 12.08 -2.99 -3.48
C TYR A 38 12.72 -4.35 -3.13
N PRO A 39 12.35 -4.99 -2.01
CA PRO A 39 13.08 -6.14 -1.49
C PRO A 39 12.60 -7.51 -2.01
N PHE A 40 11.70 -7.53 -3.00
CA PHE A 40 11.10 -8.74 -3.56
C PHE A 40 11.26 -8.77 -5.08
N PRO A 41 10.85 -9.85 -5.79
CA PRO A 41 10.86 -9.88 -7.25
C PRO A 41 10.02 -8.74 -7.84
N PHE A 42 10.56 -8.05 -8.84
CA PHE A 42 10.02 -6.78 -9.38
C PHE A 42 9.92 -6.79 -10.89
N HIS A 43 8.78 -6.30 -11.40
CA HIS A 43 8.56 -5.98 -12.81
C HIS A 43 8.32 -4.49 -12.96
N GLN A 44 9.15 -3.81 -13.76
CA GLN A 44 8.91 -2.40 -14.08
C GLN A 44 7.91 -2.31 -15.22
N GLY A 45 6.72 -1.76 -14.95
CA GLY A 45 5.67 -1.61 -15.94
C GLY A 45 4.45 -0.85 -15.40
N ASP A 46 3.62 -0.34 -16.31
CA ASP A 46 2.31 0.20 -15.97
C ASP A 46 1.41 -0.91 -15.43
N ALA A 47 0.80 -0.69 -14.26
CA ALA A 47 0.03 -1.71 -13.56
C ALA A 47 -1.20 -2.19 -14.34
N VAL A 48 -1.93 -1.28 -15.01
CA VAL A 48 -3.11 -1.62 -15.82
C VAL A 48 -2.68 -2.43 -17.04
N ARG A 49 -1.60 -2.01 -17.71
CA ARG A 49 -1.05 -2.73 -18.85
C ARG A 49 -0.47 -4.09 -18.47
N THR A 50 0.17 -4.20 -17.32
CA THR A 50 0.66 -5.47 -16.76
C THR A 50 -0.49 -6.43 -16.55
N MET A 51 -1.60 -5.99 -15.94
CA MET A 51 -2.78 -6.83 -15.76
C MET A 51 -3.41 -7.25 -17.07
N GLU A 52 -3.49 -6.37 -18.07
CA GLU A 52 -3.97 -6.70 -19.42
C GLU A 52 -3.18 -7.87 -20.04
N VAL A 53 -1.85 -7.86 -19.91
CA VAL A 53 -0.98 -8.93 -20.43
C VAL A 53 -1.19 -10.22 -19.65
N LEU A 54 -1.24 -10.16 -18.32
CA LEU A 54 -1.42 -11.33 -17.45
C LEU A 54 -2.78 -12.01 -17.67
N VAL A 55 -3.85 -11.24 -17.82
CA VAL A 55 -5.20 -11.77 -18.07
C VAL A 55 -5.30 -12.47 -19.42
N ARG A 56 -4.53 -12.05 -20.43
CA ARG A 56 -4.40 -12.77 -21.71
C ARG A 56 -3.64 -14.09 -21.60
N GLY A 57 -3.11 -14.43 -20.41
CA GLY A 57 -2.36 -15.66 -20.17
C GLY A 57 -0.88 -15.58 -20.52
N GLU A 58 -0.37 -14.38 -20.82
CA GLU A 58 1.05 -14.17 -21.10
C GLU A 58 1.87 -14.12 -19.81
N ALA A 59 3.13 -14.57 -19.86
CA ALA A 59 4.06 -14.49 -18.74
C ALA A 59 4.92 -13.24 -18.83
N LEU A 60 5.21 -12.63 -17.67
CA LEU A 60 6.05 -11.45 -17.55
C LEU A 60 7.31 -11.73 -16.72
N PRO A 61 8.45 -11.09 -17.03
CA PRO A 61 9.67 -11.23 -16.27
C PRO A 61 9.60 -10.43 -14.97
N PHE A 62 9.96 -11.08 -13.86
CA PHE A 62 10.19 -10.43 -12.56
C PHE A 62 11.63 -10.64 -12.17
N THR A 63 12.35 -9.56 -11.89
CA THR A 63 13.76 -9.58 -11.49
C THR A 63 13.86 -9.71 -9.97
N ASN A 64 14.50 -10.74 -9.49
CA ASN A 64 14.80 -10.95 -8.07
C ASN A 64 15.86 -9.95 -7.57
N PRO A 65 15.95 -9.69 -6.25
CA PRO A 65 16.99 -8.82 -5.68
C PRO A 65 18.44 -9.27 -5.98
N ASP A 66 18.66 -10.55 -6.26
CA ASP A 66 19.95 -11.11 -6.66
C ASP A 66 20.25 -10.97 -8.17
N GLY A 67 19.32 -10.35 -8.93
CA GLY A 67 19.42 -10.15 -10.37
C GLY A 67 18.94 -11.32 -11.22
N SER A 68 18.59 -12.46 -10.64
CA SER A 68 17.96 -13.57 -11.39
C SER A 68 16.54 -13.20 -11.83
N VAL A 69 16.06 -13.78 -12.94
CA VAL A 69 14.75 -13.48 -13.50
C VAL A 69 13.86 -14.70 -13.45
N VAL A 70 12.64 -14.53 -12.97
CA VAL A 70 11.57 -15.53 -13.03
C VAL A 70 10.46 -15.01 -13.94
N HIS A 71 9.89 -15.87 -14.79
CA HIS A 71 8.73 -15.53 -15.60
C HIS A 71 7.49 -16.09 -14.92
N LEU A 72 6.53 -15.20 -14.66
CA LEU A 72 5.28 -15.54 -13.98
C LEU A 72 4.08 -15.15 -14.85
N CYS A 73 3.08 -16.03 -14.90
CA CYS A 73 1.77 -15.76 -15.50
C CYS A 73 0.71 -15.64 -14.40
N LEU A 74 -0.51 -15.24 -14.76
CA LEU A 74 -1.62 -15.10 -13.83
C LEU A 74 -1.92 -16.41 -13.06
N GLY A 75 -1.75 -17.56 -13.69
CA GLY A 75 -1.99 -18.88 -13.08
C GLY A 75 -1.04 -19.21 -11.90
N ASP A 76 0.13 -18.60 -11.84
CA ASP A 76 1.08 -18.75 -10.73
C ASP A 76 0.63 -17.95 -9.49
N MET A 77 -0.20 -16.93 -9.68
CA MET A 77 -0.64 -16.01 -8.63
C MET A 77 -1.88 -16.54 -7.91
N LYS A 78 -2.02 -16.24 -6.64
CA LYS A 78 -3.17 -16.64 -5.81
C LYS A 78 -4.00 -15.47 -5.33
N ALA A 79 -3.46 -14.25 -5.39
CA ALA A 79 -4.16 -13.03 -5.03
C ALA A 79 -3.49 -11.81 -5.65
N VAL A 80 -4.20 -10.67 -5.67
CA VAL A 80 -3.69 -9.38 -6.12
C VAL A 80 -3.98 -8.30 -5.09
N HIS A 81 -2.97 -7.49 -4.77
CA HIS A 81 -3.10 -6.20 -4.09
C HIS A 81 -2.88 -5.08 -5.08
N ALA A 82 -3.63 -3.99 -4.95
CA ALA A 82 -3.44 -2.79 -5.75
C ALA A 82 -3.59 -1.53 -4.90
N SER A 83 -2.62 -0.61 -4.99
CA SER A 83 -2.66 0.70 -4.34
C SER A 83 -2.57 1.82 -5.39
N PRO A 84 -3.63 2.03 -6.19
CA PRO A 84 -3.60 3.04 -7.26
C PRO A 84 -3.27 4.43 -6.71
N PRO A 85 -2.57 5.29 -7.49
CA PRO A 85 -2.17 6.62 -7.07
C PRO A 85 -3.31 7.43 -6.46
N CYS A 86 -3.09 7.99 -5.25
CA CYS A 86 -4.09 8.76 -4.51
C CYS A 86 -4.15 10.25 -4.89
N GLN A 87 -3.22 10.73 -5.73
CA GLN A 87 -3.05 12.14 -6.08
C GLN A 87 -4.30 12.76 -6.71
N SER A 88 -5.11 11.97 -7.42
CA SER A 88 -6.38 12.42 -8.02
C SER A 88 -7.45 12.78 -6.97
N PHE A 89 -7.34 12.26 -5.74
CA PHE A 89 -8.32 12.44 -4.65
C PHE A 89 -7.90 13.50 -3.64
N LEU A 90 -6.61 13.81 -3.56
CA LEU A 90 -6.10 14.81 -2.65
C LEU A 90 -6.39 16.22 -3.16
N ASN A 91 -6.72 17.17 -2.25
CA ASN A 91 -6.91 18.58 -2.59
C ASN A 91 -5.66 19.29 -3.16
N LEU A 92 -4.61 18.54 -3.47
CA LEU A 92 -3.41 19.01 -4.17
C LEU A 92 -3.76 19.62 -5.55
N GLY A 93 -4.83 19.18 -6.19
CA GLY A 93 -5.32 19.77 -7.44
C GLY A 93 -5.74 21.25 -7.28
N ALA A 94 -6.33 21.65 -6.14
CA ALA A 94 -6.65 23.04 -5.86
C ALA A 94 -5.38 23.85 -5.59
N VAL A 95 -4.43 23.31 -4.83
CA VAL A 95 -3.13 23.96 -4.55
C VAL A 95 -2.31 24.07 -5.82
N ASN A 96 -2.26 23.05 -6.65
CA ASN A 96 -1.53 23.07 -7.91
C ASN A 96 -2.11 24.08 -8.90
N ARG A 97 -3.45 24.16 -9.03
CA ARG A 97 -4.12 25.19 -9.84
C ARG A 97 -3.80 26.60 -9.32
N ALA A 98 -3.82 26.81 -8.01
CA ALA A 98 -3.45 28.09 -7.41
C ALA A 98 -1.98 28.47 -7.67
N LEU A 99 -1.10 27.46 -7.88
CA LEU A 99 0.31 27.63 -8.24
C LEU A 99 0.55 27.64 -9.75
N GLY A 100 -0.51 27.66 -10.58
CA GLY A 100 -0.40 27.64 -12.05
C GLY A 100 0.14 26.32 -12.62
N ARG A 101 0.05 25.23 -11.86
CA ARG A 101 0.50 23.88 -12.26
C ARG A 101 -0.72 23.06 -12.66
N ASP A 102 -0.85 22.75 -13.94
CA ASP A 102 -1.93 21.91 -14.47
C ASP A 102 -1.49 20.43 -14.46
N TYR A 103 -1.53 19.79 -13.27
CA TYR A 103 -1.33 18.35 -13.15
C TYR A 103 -2.69 17.66 -13.02
N SER A 104 -3.09 16.96 -14.07
CA SER A 104 -4.22 16.04 -14.06
C SER A 104 -3.71 14.64 -13.74
N TYR A 105 -4.10 14.11 -12.57
CA TYR A 105 -3.83 12.73 -12.21
C TYR A 105 -5.04 11.88 -12.55
N PRO A 106 -4.92 10.81 -13.38
CA PRO A 106 -6.03 9.93 -13.69
C PRO A 106 -6.47 9.16 -12.44
N ASN A 107 -7.77 8.93 -12.32
CA ASN A 107 -8.31 7.99 -11.34
C ASN A 107 -8.16 6.56 -11.90
N LEU A 108 -7.23 5.80 -11.36
CA LEU A 108 -6.92 4.45 -11.81
C LEU A 108 -7.66 3.35 -11.03
N ILE A 109 -8.48 3.67 -10.00
CA ILE A 109 -9.22 2.66 -9.23
C ILE A 109 -10.16 1.87 -10.14
N GLY A 110 -10.97 2.54 -10.96
CA GLY A 110 -11.91 1.88 -11.88
C GLY A 110 -11.23 0.94 -12.88
N PRO A 111 -10.31 1.46 -13.71
CA PRO A 111 -9.58 0.62 -14.66
C PRO A 111 -8.83 -0.56 -14.01
N THR A 112 -8.23 -0.35 -12.84
CA THR A 112 -7.57 -1.44 -12.10
C THR A 112 -8.58 -2.51 -11.68
N ARG A 113 -9.71 -2.10 -11.08
CA ARG A 113 -10.76 -3.03 -10.62
C ARG A 113 -11.30 -3.90 -11.77
N GLU A 114 -11.50 -3.36 -12.96
CA GLU A 114 -11.98 -4.11 -14.12
C GLU A 114 -11.08 -5.33 -14.39
N PHE A 115 -9.76 -5.13 -14.45
CA PHE A 115 -8.82 -6.23 -14.65
C PHE A 115 -8.72 -7.18 -13.43
N LEU A 116 -8.88 -6.69 -12.20
CA LEU A 116 -8.91 -7.54 -11.02
C LEU A 116 -10.13 -8.46 -11.01
N ILE A 117 -11.28 -7.97 -11.45
CA ILE A 117 -12.50 -8.79 -11.63
C ILE A 117 -12.29 -9.83 -12.73
N GLU A 118 -11.72 -9.43 -13.88
CA GLU A 118 -11.43 -10.33 -15.00
C GLU A 118 -10.43 -11.41 -14.62
N ALA A 119 -9.43 -11.10 -13.80
CA ALA A 119 -8.46 -12.06 -13.28
C ALA A 119 -9.08 -13.18 -12.43
N GLY A 120 -10.24 -12.93 -11.81
CA GLY A 120 -10.97 -13.93 -11.04
C GLY A 120 -10.28 -14.40 -9.74
N LEU A 121 -9.25 -13.69 -9.29
CA LEU A 121 -8.52 -13.98 -8.05
C LEU A 121 -9.09 -13.18 -6.87
N PRO A 122 -8.84 -13.60 -5.62
CA PRO A 122 -8.99 -12.73 -4.47
C PRO A 122 -8.17 -11.46 -4.66
N TYR A 123 -8.80 -10.30 -4.45
CA TYR A 123 -8.11 -9.02 -4.58
C TYR A 123 -8.43 -8.04 -3.48
N VAL A 124 -7.52 -7.08 -3.31
CA VAL A 124 -7.68 -5.92 -2.45
C VAL A 124 -7.27 -4.66 -3.20
N ILE A 125 -8.08 -3.60 -3.10
CA ILE A 125 -7.73 -2.25 -3.57
C ILE A 125 -7.61 -1.35 -2.34
N GLU A 126 -6.45 -0.75 -2.14
CA GLU A 126 -6.20 0.19 -1.06
C GLU A 126 -6.20 1.63 -1.56
N ASN A 127 -6.72 2.55 -0.74
CA ASN A 127 -6.52 3.98 -0.99
C ASN A 127 -6.75 4.83 0.29
N VAL A 128 -6.58 6.15 0.14
CA VAL A 128 -6.82 7.14 1.20
C VAL A 128 -8.32 7.33 1.49
N GLU A 129 -8.67 7.94 2.65
CA GLU A 129 -10.08 8.20 3.01
C GLU A 129 -10.81 9.06 1.98
N ASP A 130 -10.13 10.01 1.33
CA ASP A 130 -10.71 10.88 0.31
C ASP A 130 -11.14 10.12 -0.96
N ALA A 131 -10.62 8.93 -1.19
CA ALA A 131 -11.01 8.05 -2.30
C ALA A 131 -12.28 7.22 -2.02
N LYS A 132 -12.90 7.35 -0.84
CA LYS A 132 -14.01 6.50 -0.40
C LYS A 132 -15.14 6.34 -1.41
N ALA A 133 -15.50 7.42 -2.11
CA ALA A 133 -16.59 7.41 -3.10
C ALA A 133 -16.28 6.55 -4.35
N HIS A 134 -15.01 6.15 -4.53
CA HIS A 134 -14.54 5.33 -5.66
C HIS A 134 -14.28 3.87 -5.27
N LEU A 135 -14.37 3.53 -3.98
CA LEU A 135 -14.21 2.19 -3.46
C LEU A 135 -15.56 1.54 -3.16
N VAL A 136 -15.65 0.22 -3.31
CA VAL A 136 -16.86 -0.57 -3.04
C VAL A 136 -16.75 -1.18 -1.65
N ASP A 137 -17.70 -0.84 -0.76
CA ASP A 137 -17.81 -1.33 0.63
C ASP A 137 -16.48 -1.43 1.40
N PRO A 138 -15.62 -0.39 1.37
CA PRO A 138 -14.29 -0.51 1.93
C PRO A 138 -14.32 -0.56 3.45
N VAL A 139 -13.46 -1.42 4.02
CA VAL A 139 -13.16 -1.40 5.45
C VAL A 139 -12.01 -0.41 5.74
N ARG A 140 -11.99 0.16 6.95
CA ARG A 140 -10.93 1.06 7.37
C ARG A 140 -9.95 0.35 8.31
N ILE A 141 -8.65 0.60 8.10
CA ILE A 141 -7.57 0.19 8.99
C ILE A 141 -6.82 1.45 9.45
N CYS A 142 -6.49 1.49 10.74
CA CYS A 142 -5.71 2.56 11.38
C CYS A 142 -4.57 1.95 12.20
N GLY A 143 -3.37 2.53 12.10
CA GLY A 143 -2.20 2.04 12.82
C GLY A 143 -2.38 1.99 14.34
N THR A 144 -3.11 2.94 14.91
CA THR A 144 -3.37 2.94 16.37
C THR A 144 -4.18 1.75 16.83
N GLY A 145 -5.02 1.18 15.96
CA GLY A 145 -5.75 -0.07 16.24
C GLY A 145 -4.88 -1.32 16.14
N LEU A 146 -3.73 -1.21 15.48
CA LEU A 146 -2.71 -2.25 15.32
C LEU A 146 -1.50 -2.04 16.25
N ASP A 147 -1.66 -1.33 17.34
CA ASP A 147 -0.60 -1.01 18.31
C ASP A 147 0.59 -0.24 17.73
N ARG A 148 0.39 0.46 16.61
CA ARG A 148 1.39 1.31 16.00
C ARG A 148 1.12 2.78 16.35
N PRO A 149 2.14 3.56 16.75
CA PRO A 149 1.98 4.97 17.09
C PRO A 149 1.81 5.85 15.84
N ILE A 150 0.97 5.41 14.89
CA ILE A 150 0.70 6.08 13.63
C ILE A 150 -0.81 6.27 13.47
N ARG A 151 -1.24 7.50 13.29
CA ARG A 151 -2.61 7.83 12.91
C ARG A 151 -2.67 8.01 11.39
N ARG A 152 -2.73 6.89 10.66
CA ARG A 152 -2.80 6.86 9.21
C ARG A 152 -3.98 5.98 8.81
N HIS A 153 -5.08 6.57 8.39
CA HIS A 153 -6.24 5.81 7.93
C HIS A 153 -6.03 5.38 6.49
N ARG A 154 -6.37 4.12 6.21
CA ARG A 154 -6.43 3.57 4.87
C ARG A 154 -7.70 2.75 4.71
N LEU A 155 -8.27 2.84 3.52
CA LEU A 155 -9.46 2.10 3.11
C LEU A 155 -9.04 0.93 2.24
N PHE A 156 -9.68 -0.20 2.45
CA PHE A 156 -9.42 -1.44 1.73
C PHE A 156 -10.74 -2.00 1.21
N GLU A 157 -10.89 -2.04 -0.10
CA GLU A 157 -11.93 -2.79 -0.80
C GLU A 157 -11.45 -4.20 -1.05
N SER A 158 -12.33 -5.22 -1.02
CA SER A 158 -12.01 -6.60 -1.36
C SER A 158 -13.19 -7.32 -1.99
N ASN A 159 -12.95 -8.35 -2.80
CA ASN A 159 -13.97 -9.25 -3.32
C ASN A 159 -14.26 -10.45 -2.40
N PHE A 160 -13.73 -10.43 -1.19
CA PHE A 160 -13.98 -11.41 -0.13
C PHE A 160 -14.32 -10.70 1.18
N GLN A 161 -14.92 -11.43 2.13
CA GLN A 161 -15.27 -10.85 3.41
C GLN A 161 -14.01 -10.51 4.21
N MET A 162 -13.85 -9.25 4.57
CA MET A 162 -12.69 -8.74 5.31
C MET A 162 -13.14 -7.84 6.45
N ALA A 163 -12.49 -7.97 7.61
CA ALA A 163 -12.72 -7.12 8.77
C ALA A 163 -11.69 -5.99 8.82
N GLY A 164 -12.17 -4.78 9.04
CA GLY A 164 -11.32 -3.63 9.35
C GLY A 164 -10.85 -3.63 10.80
N ILE A 165 -10.02 -2.65 11.14
CA ILE A 165 -9.52 -2.44 12.50
C ILE A 165 -10.06 -1.11 13.05
N PRO A 166 -10.83 -1.13 14.15
CA PRO A 166 -11.27 0.09 14.81
C PRO A 166 -10.09 0.97 15.27
N CYS A 167 -10.28 2.27 15.19
CA CYS A 167 -9.28 3.23 15.68
C CYS A 167 -9.14 3.16 17.21
N ALA A 168 -7.90 3.21 17.70
CA ALA A 168 -7.58 3.30 19.12
C ALA A 168 -6.74 4.57 19.41
N HIS A 169 -7.20 5.74 18.94
CA HIS A 169 -6.45 7.00 19.03
C HIS A 169 -6.13 7.40 20.48
N GLY A 170 -7.01 7.08 21.44
CA GLY A 170 -6.81 7.33 22.86
C GLY A 170 -5.76 6.44 23.55
N ARG A 171 -5.19 5.46 22.84
CA ARG A 171 -4.17 4.56 23.39
C ARG A 171 -2.81 5.25 23.58
N PHE A 172 -2.50 6.21 22.72
CA PHE A 172 -1.25 6.97 22.74
C PHE A 172 -1.51 8.34 23.35
N LEU A 173 -1.31 8.49 24.65
CA LEU A 173 -1.68 9.69 25.40
C LEU A 173 -0.54 10.67 25.58
N GLU A 174 0.71 10.19 25.57
CA GLU A 174 1.88 11.04 25.81
C GLU A 174 2.35 11.74 24.53
N PRO A 175 2.37 13.08 24.48
CA PRO A 175 2.88 13.83 23.33
C PRO A 175 4.42 13.82 23.34
N LYS A 176 5.01 12.81 22.69
CA LYS A 176 6.47 12.61 22.64
C LYS A 176 7.11 12.72 21.25
N TYR A 177 6.30 12.61 20.18
CA TYR A 177 6.81 12.62 18.81
C TYR A 177 6.91 14.04 18.28
N TRP A 178 8.12 14.47 17.89
CA TRP A 178 8.32 15.81 17.37
C TRP A 178 7.71 15.99 15.96
N THR A 179 6.93 17.07 15.80
CA THR A 179 6.22 17.35 14.53
C THR A 179 6.57 18.72 13.93
N GLY A 180 7.47 19.47 14.55
CA GLY A 180 7.89 20.79 14.09
C GLY A 180 8.01 21.80 15.22
N TRP A 181 7.97 23.09 14.87
CA TRP A 181 8.03 24.21 15.79
C TRP A 181 6.71 24.97 15.86
N ARG A 182 6.40 25.52 17.01
CA ARG A 182 5.33 26.49 17.18
C ARG A 182 5.83 27.89 16.81
N PRO A 183 4.92 28.84 16.47
CA PRO A 183 5.33 30.23 16.19
C PRO A 183 6.10 30.89 17.31
N ASN A 184 5.91 30.46 18.56
CA ASN A 184 6.61 30.97 19.75
C ASN A 184 8.00 30.31 19.97
N GLY A 185 8.49 29.49 19.05
CA GLY A 185 9.78 28.80 19.14
C GLY A 185 9.82 27.53 19.98
N GLU A 186 8.68 27.07 20.51
CA GLU A 186 8.59 25.82 21.25
C GLU A 186 8.45 24.60 20.32
N LYS A 187 8.93 23.43 20.79
CA LYS A 187 8.71 22.16 20.07
C LYS A 187 7.22 21.80 20.06
N ARG A 188 6.71 21.48 18.86
CA ARG A 188 5.39 20.88 18.71
C ARG A 188 5.52 19.36 18.80
N LEU A 189 4.85 18.76 19.78
CA LEU A 189 4.82 17.31 19.98
C LEU A 189 3.43 16.74 19.64
N SER A 190 3.41 15.51 19.17
CA SER A 190 2.21 14.71 18.90
C SER A 190 2.25 13.43 19.75
N THR A 191 1.10 12.87 20.02
CA THR A 191 0.94 11.55 20.65
C THR A 191 1.25 10.40 19.67
N VAL A 192 1.29 10.68 18.37
CA VAL A 192 1.58 9.73 17.31
C VAL A 192 2.57 10.30 16.31
N VAL A 193 3.28 9.42 15.61
CA VAL A 193 4.19 9.78 14.52
C VAL A 193 3.38 10.24 13.32
N GLN A 194 3.84 11.30 12.68
CA GLN A 194 3.25 11.87 11.47
C GLN A 194 4.14 11.54 10.27
N VAL A 195 3.63 10.75 9.34
CA VAL A 195 4.35 10.31 8.13
C VAL A 195 3.67 10.90 6.89
N TYR A 196 4.02 12.14 6.57
CA TYR A 196 3.55 12.83 5.36
C TYR A 196 4.46 14.02 5.00
N GLY A 197 4.57 14.32 3.72
CA GLY A 197 5.21 15.52 3.18
C GLY A 197 6.47 15.96 3.93
N ASN A 198 6.43 17.15 4.55
CA ASN A 198 7.52 17.75 5.33
C ASN A 198 7.32 17.60 6.85
N ALA A 199 6.55 16.62 7.32
CA ALA A 199 6.39 16.40 8.76
C ALA A 199 7.74 16.21 9.45
N GLY A 200 7.88 16.78 10.65
CA GLY A 200 9.05 16.56 11.49
C GLY A 200 9.13 15.13 12.03
N GLY A 201 10.23 14.80 12.70
CA GLY A 201 10.40 13.49 13.32
C GLY A 201 10.66 12.34 12.35
N GLN A 202 11.24 12.63 11.17
CA GLN A 202 11.51 11.61 10.15
C GLN A 202 12.39 10.45 10.65
N HIS A 203 13.24 10.67 11.64
CA HIS A 203 14.05 9.64 12.28
C HIS A 203 13.21 8.61 13.07
N GLU A 204 11.96 8.93 13.38
CA GLU A 204 11.02 8.04 14.08
C GLU A 204 10.19 7.19 13.11
N TRP A 205 10.18 7.54 11.81
CA TRP A 205 9.36 6.87 10.80
C TRP A 205 9.69 5.38 10.66
N PRO A 206 10.97 4.97 10.60
CA PRO A 206 11.32 3.54 10.49
C PRO A 206 10.71 2.69 11.59
N ALA A 207 10.89 3.09 12.84
CA ALA A 207 10.37 2.35 13.99
C ALA A 207 8.83 2.35 14.04
N ALA A 208 8.20 3.49 13.76
CA ALA A 208 6.75 3.63 13.78
C ALA A 208 6.07 2.83 12.66
N MET A 209 6.65 2.82 11.45
CA MET A 209 6.16 2.10 10.29
C MET A 209 6.54 0.61 10.29
N GLY A 210 7.64 0.23 10.99
CA GLY A 210 8.22 -1.11 10.89
C GLY A 210 8.94 -1.35 9.56
N ILE A 211 9.60 -0.29 9.04
CA ILE A 211 10.29 -0.30 7.74
C ILE A 211 11.68 0.30 7.96
N ASP A 212 12.75 -0.31 7.45
CA ASP A 212 14.14 0.13 7.64
C ASP A 212 14.94 0.33 6.33
N TRP A 213 14.36 -0.01 5.17
CA TRP A 213 15.04 0.04 3.86
C TRP A 213 14.62 1.21 2.97
N MET A 214 13.55 1.94 3.32
CA MET A 214 12.99 3.00 2.48
C MET A 214 13.72 4.33 2.65
N ASP A 215 13.72 5.12 1.59
CA ASP A 215 14.02 6.53 1.69
C ASP A 215 12.78 7.35 2.10
N ARG A 216 12.96 8.65 2.25
CA ARG A 216 11.89 9.56 2.67
C ARG A 216 10.66 9.51 1.76
N HIS A 217 10.87 9.42 0.45
CA HIS A 217 9.79 9.36 -0.52
C HIS A 217 8.99 8.08 -0.33
N GLY A 218 9.67 6.95 -0.25
CA GLY A 218 9.06 5.65 0.03
C GLY A 218 8.21 5.65 1.31
N PHE A 219 8.70 6.24 2.41
CA PHE A 219 7.92 6.33 3.66
C PHE A 219 6.60 7.10 3.50
N VAL A 220 6.61 8.22 2.75
CA VAL A 220 5.42 9.04 2.56
C VAL A 220 4.33 8.29 1.79
N GLU A 221 4.71 7.47 0.84
CA GLU A 221 3.80 6.68 0.00
C GLU A 221 3.44 5.33 0.60
N ALA A 222 4.31 4.76 1.45
CA ALA A 222 4.16 3.42 1.97
C ALA A 222 2.86 3.18 2.73
N ILE A 223 2.29 2.00 2.52
CA ILE A 223 1.34 1.38 3.43
C ILE A 223 2.14 0.72 4.55
N PRO A 224 1.82 0.97 5.84
CA PRO A 224 2.52 0.29 6.93
C PRO A 224 2.37 -1.24 6.84
N PRO A 225 3.44 -2.03 6.92
CA PRO A 225 3.38 -3.49 6.81
C PRO A 225 2.33 -4.16 7.71
N ALA A 226 2.13 -3.66 8.93
CA ALA A 226 1.13 -4.19 9.85
C ALA A 226 -0.31 -4.17 9.28
N TYR A 227 -0.63 -3.28 8.32
CA TYR A 227 -1.95 -3.22 7.70
C TYR A 227 -2.14 -4.39 6.75
N THR A 228 -1.19 -4.60 5.87
CA THR A 228 -1.24 -5.67 4.87
C THR A 228 -0.89 -7.03 5.45
N GLU A 229 -0.20 -7.12 6.58
CA GLU A 229 -0.10 -8.33 7.37
C GLU A 229 -1.49 -8.77 7.88
N HIS A 230 -2.27 -7.83 8.44
CA HIS A 230 -3.66 -8.10 8.88
C HIS A 230 -4.55 -8.52 7.71
N VAL A 231 -4.47 -7.83 6.58
CA VAL A 231 -5.21 -8.14 5.35
C VAL A 231 -4.77 -9.49 4.78
N GLY A 232 -3.48 -9.75 4.70
CA GLY A 232 -2.89 -10.96 4.13
C GLY A 232 -3.28 -12.23 4.89
N ARG A 233 -3.36 -12.17 6.21
CA ARG A 233 -3.85 -13.28 7.05
C ARG A 233 -5.32 -13.62 6.74
N GLN A 234 -6.18 -12.62 6.56
CA GLN A 234 -7.59 -12.83 6.22
C GLN A 234 -7.74 -13.39 4.80
N MET A 235 -6.90 -12.93 3.87
CA MET A 235 -6.89 -13.42 2.49
C MET A 235 -6.42 -14.87 2.42
N LEU A 236 -5.42 -15.30 3.22
CA LEU A 236 -5.02 -16.71 3.33
C LEU A 236 -6.16 -17.57 3.90
N ALA A 237 -6.80 -17.12 4.97
CA ALA A 237 -7.95 -17.83 5.56
C ALA A 237 -9.12 -17.96 4.56
N HIS A 238 -9.35 -16.95 3.72
CA HIS A 238 -10.34 -17.02 2.64
C HIS A 238 -9.97 -18.10 1.61
N LEU A 239 -8.70 -18.15 1.16
CA LEU A 239 -8.25 -19.18 0.21
C LEU A 239 -8.41 -20.60 0.78
N GLU A 240 -8.07 -20.79 2.05
CA GLU A 240 -8.26 -22.08 2.73
C GLU A 240 -9.73 -22.50 2.80
N ALA A 241 -10.62 -21.55 3.11
CA ALA A 241 -12.06 -21.79 3.19
C ALA A 241 -12.70 -22.13 1.84
N VAL A 242 -12.17 -21.57 0.73
CA VAL A 242 -12.68 -21.86 -0.64
C VAL A 242 -12.12 -23.20 -1.18
N ALA A 243 -10.96 -23.63 -0.67
CA ALA A 243 -10.34 -24.91 -1.09
C ALA A 243 -10.87 -26.13 -0.33
N ALA A 244 -11.60 -25.95 0.77
CA ALA A 244 -12.18 -26.98 1.63
C ALA A 244 -13.57 -27.40 1.17
#